data_de6a1ac6b62ab002d37edbf5b24c1d36
#
_entry.id   de6a1ac6b62ab002d37edbf5b24c1d36
#
_cell.length_a   1.000
_cell.length_b   1.000
_cell.length_c   1.000
_cell.angle_alpha   90.00
_cell.angle_beta   90.00
_cell.angle_gamma   90.00
#
_symmetry.space_group_name_H-M   'P 1'
#
loop_
_entity.id
_entity.type
_entity.pdbx_description
1 polymer ?
#
loop_
_entity_poly.entity_id
_entity_poly.type
_entity_poly.pdbx_seq_one_letter_code
_entity_poly.pdbx_strand_id
1 'polypeptide(L)'
;ATLPAEQVEETSETSQKPKKKKVTRRVLLGGGLGTLAVAGVGAGWAYNRYLAEHTQIDDTVAYEKSQQEKNNNSSSDGASSPSELTNVKVTSDGLSASEGSITITKSTEGSGNNAVVSFAAEIKLNAMTLLRGAFANNKFGQNIIDTPSNIAAQHNGIWAINGDYYGFRDTGIVIRNGVAYRDSGA
;
A
#
# COMPACT_ATOMS: atom_id res chain seq x y z
N ALA A 1 55.64 -70.81 -19.30
CA ALA A 1 55.07 -69.53 -19.68
C ALA A 1 55.22 -68.59 -18.53
N THR A 2 56.14 -67.66 -18.63
CA THR A 2 56.53 -66.68 -17.61
C THR A 2 55.77 -65.38 -17.87
N LEU A 3 55.09 -64.90 -16.88
CA LEU A 3 54.44 -63.56 -16.92
C LEU A 3 55.45 -62.46 -16.52
N PRO A 4 55.49 -61.32 -17.17
CA PRO A 4 56.38 -60.22 -16.81
C PRO A 4 55.83 -59.38 -15.65
N ALA A 5 56.79 -58.93 -14.83
CA ALA A 5 56.54 -58.07 -13.67
C ALA A 5 56.02 -56.66 -14.07
N GLU A 6 54.99 -56.24 -13.39
CA GLU A 6 54.43 -54.93 -13.48
C GLU A 6 55.25 -53.93 -12.64
N GLN A 7 55.77 -52.89 -13.28
CA GLN A 7 56.51 -51.81 -12.62
C GLN A 7 55.48 -50.83 -11.98
N VAL A 8 55.55 -50.68 -10.69
CA VAL A 8 54.82 -49.68 -9.91
C VAL A 8 55.57 -48.33 -10.07
N GLU A 9 54.99 -47.40 -10.78
CA GLU A 9 55.47 -46.02 -10.85
C GLU A 9 55.04 -45.24 -9.58
N GLU A 10 56.00 -44.86 -8.79
CA GLU A 10 55.85 -44.07 -7.57
C GLU A 10 55.66 -42.64 -7.93
N THR A 11 54.37 -42.17 -7.95
CA THR A 11 54.02 -40.76 -8.19
C THR A 11 54.26 -39.97 -6.90
N SER A 12 55.35 -39.21 -6.85
CA SER A 12 55.65 -38.28 -5.79
C SER A 12 54.67 -37.10 -5.83
N GLU A 13 53.65 -37.09 -4.96
CA GLU A 13 52.79 -35.95 -4.70
C GLU A 13 53.59 -34.82 -4.04
N THR A 14 53.90 -33.80 -4.81
CA THR A 14 54.44 -32.53 -4.31
C THR A 14 53.30 -31.73 -3.67
N SER A 15 53.18 -31.85 -2.37
CA SER A 15 52.27 -31.02 -1.55
C SER A 15 52.63 -29.54 -1.66
N GLN A 16 51.98 -28.79 -2.55
CA GLN A 16 52.08 -27.33 -2.59
C GLN A 16 51.22 -26.75 -1.49
N LYS A 17 51.83 -26.23 -0.43
CA LYS A 17 51.19 -25.39 0.58
C LYS A 17 50.53 -24.21 -0.10
N PRO A 18 49.22 -23.88 0.22
CA PRO A 18 48.53 -22.75 -0.37
C PRO A 18 49.23 -21.44 0.05
N LYS A 19 49.70 -20.66 -0.93
CA LYS A 19 50.26 -19.33 -0.69
C LYS A 19 49.19 -18.42 -0.11
N LYS A 20 49.33 -18.02 1.16
CA LYS A 20 48.50 -17.03 1.80
C LYS A 20 48.59 -15.70 1.03
N LYS A 21 47.51 -15.31 0.32
CA LYS A 21 47.43 -13.99 -0.35
C LYS A 21 47.49 -12.94 0.74
N LYS A 22 48.51 -12.08 0.70
CA LYS A 22 48.57 -10.90 1.60
C LYS A 22 47.47 -9.93 1.20
N VAL A 23 46.45 -9.79 2.04
CA VAL A 23 45.41 -8.80 1.85
C VAL A 23 46.02 -7.41 2.05
N THR A 24 46.01 -6.59 0.99
CA THR A 24 46.64 -5.26 1.02
C THR A 24 45.77 -4.35 1.90
N ARG A 25 46.39 -3.49 2.71
CA ARG A 25 45.70 -2.51 3.60
C ARG A 25 44.60 -1.72 2.89
N ARG A 26 44.77 -1.44 1.58
CA ARG A 26 43.76 -0.74 0.76
C ARG A 26 42.49 -1.55 0.55
N VAL A 27 42.58 -2.88 0.42
CA VAL A 27 41.41 -3.77 0.28
C VAL A 27 40.66 -3.87 1.61
N LEU A 28 41.36 -3.87 2.74
CA LEU A 28 40.74 -3.88 4.07
C LEU A 28 40.01 -2.56 4.37
N LEU A 29 40.59 -1.41 4.00
CA LEU A 29 39.97 -0.10 4.20
C LEU A 29 38.80 0.14 3.25
N GLY A 30 38.92 -0.19 1.97
CA GLY A 30 37.87 -0.05 0.99
C GLY A 30 36.70 -1.04 1.20
N GLY A 31 37.00 -2.29 1.55
CA GLY A 31 36.00 -3.30 1.88
C GLY A 31 35.27 -2.99 3.18
N GLY A 32 35.97 -2.50 4.21
CA GLY A 32 35.37 -2.15 5.50
C GLY A 32 34.41 -0.96 5.42
N LEU A 33 34.77 0.08 4.69
CA LEU A 33 33.90 1.24 4.48
C LEU A 33 32.65 0.89 3.64
N GLY A 34 32.81 0.06 2.60
CA GLY A 34 31.69 -0.41 1.78
C GLY A 34 30.69 -1.26 2.57
N THR A 35 31.18 -2.18 3.41
CA THR A 35 30.30 -2.99 4.26
C THR A 35 29.60 -2.20 5.33
N LEU A 36 30.24 -1.19 5.93
CA LEU A 36 29.62 -0.30 6.90
C LEU A 36 28.53 0.59 6.25
N ALA A 37 28.74 1.05 5.01
CA ALA A 37 27.75 1.84 4.29
C ALA A 37 26.49 0.99 3.97
N VAL A 38 26.68 -0.22 3.47
CA VAL A 38 25.57 -1.16 3.17
C VAL A 38 24.84 -1.58 4.45
N ALA A 39 25.55 -1.86 5.53
CA ALA A 39 24.98 -2.19 6.82
C ALA A 39 24.22 -0.98 7.42
N GLY A 40 24.73 0.25 7.28
CA GLY A 40 24.09 1.47 7.75
C GLY A 40 22.77 1.76 7.00
N VAL A 41 22.77 1.64 5.68
CA VAL A 41 21.55 1.82 4.87
C VAL A 41 20.54 0.73 5.18
N GLY A 42 20.96 -0.54 5.28
CA GLY A 42 20.09 -1.67 5.61
C GLY A 42 19.50 -1.55 7.02
N ALA A 43 20.31 -1.16 7.99
CA ALA A 43 19.85 -0.93 9.38
C ALA A 43 18.90 0.27 9.46
N GLY A 44 19.19 1.37 8.76
CA GLY A 44 18.31 2.54 8.69
C GLY A 44 16.96 2.20 8.05
N TRP A 45 16.97 1.45 6.95
CA TRP A 45 15.74 0.97 6.32
C TRP A 45 14.94 0.05 7.24
N ALA A 46 15.59 -0.93 7.88
CA ALA A 46 14.94 -1.84 8.82
C ALA A 46 14.39 -1.11 10.05
N TYR A 47 15.14 -0.13 10.59
CA TYR A 47 14.67 0.71 11.68
C TYR A 47 13.38 1.45 11.28
N ASN A 48 13.41 2.16 10.14
CA ASN A 48 12.24 2.90 9.66
C ASN A 48 11.06 1.98 9.35
N ARG A 49 11.33 0.77 8.83
CA ARG A 49 10.27 -0.19 8.45
C ARG A 49 9.62 -0.90 9.63
N TYR A 50 10.38 -1.20 10.70
CA TYR A 50 9.94 -2.10 11.77
C TYR A 50 9.99 -1.48 13.17
N LEU A 51 10.74 -0.43 13.39
CA LEU A 51 10.99 0.14 14.73
C LEU A 51 10.56 1.60 14.85
N ALA A 52 10.47 2.37 13.74
CA ALA A 52 9.92 3.71 13.79
C ALA A 52 8.42 3.66 14.08
N GLU A 53 7.95 4.48 14.99
CA GLU A 53 6.53 4.64 15.24
C GLU A 53 5.88 5.34 14.05
N HIS A 54 4.94 4.65 13.42
CA HIS A 54 4.11 5.21 12.36
C HIS A 54 2.76 5.64 12.94
N THR A 55 2.19 6.71 12.41
CA THR A 55 0.85 7.13 12.82
C THR A 55 -0.15 6.00 12.51
N GLN A 56 -0.72 5.43 13.57
CA GLN A 56 -1.72 4.39 13.48
C GLN A 56 -2.97 4.81 14.27
N ILE A 57 -4.13 4.61 13.68
CA ILE A 57 -5.43 4.86 14.32
C ILE A 57 -6.24 3.57 14.19
N ASP A 58 -6.53 2.94 15.31
CA ASP A 58 -7.19 1.63 15.35
C ASP A 58 -8.70 1.69 15.16
N ASP A 59 -9.31 2.86 15.37
CA ASP A 59 -10.73 3.12 15.11
C ASP A 59 -10.90 4.50 14.47
N THR A 60 -11.03 4.50 13.15
CA THR A 60 -11.18 5.73 12.37
C THR A 60 -12.55 6.38 12.57
N VAL A 61 -13.58 5.61 12.90
CA VAL A 61 -14.94 6.13 13.15
C VAL A 61 -14.96 6.94 14.45
N ALA A 62 -14.42 6.36 15.53
CA ALA A 62 -14.30 7.07 16.81
C ALA A 62 -13.37 8.28 16.69
N TYR A 63 -12.27 8.16 15.93
CA TYR A 63 -11.34 9.26 15.68
C TYR A 63 -12.01 10.42 14.94
N GLU A 64 -12.71 10.16 13.82
CA GLU A 64 -13.44 11.18 13.07
C GLU A 64 -14.44 11.92 13.97
N LYS A 65 -15.23 11.17 14.73
CA LYS A 65 -16.20 11.76 15.67
C LYS A 65 -15.53 12.68 16.69
N SER A 66 -14.42 12.25 17.28
CA SER A 66 -13.68 13.07 18.24
C SER A 66 -13.11 14.36 17.64
N GLN A 67 -12.67 14.33 16.39
CA GLN A 67 -12.16 15.51 15.70
C GLN A 67 -13.29 16.47 15.28
N GLN A 68 -14.44 15.93 14.86
CA GLN A 68 -15.61 16.72 14.55
C GLN A 68 -16.17 17.45 15.79
N GLU A 69 -16.22 16.77 16.94
CA GLU A 69 -16.62 17.37 18.22
C GLU A 69 -15.69 18.53 18.63
N LYS A 70 -14.38 18.39 18.42
CA LYS A 70 -13.40 19.47 18.65
C LYS A 70 -13.62 20.67 17.72
N ASN A 71 -13.90 20.39 16.45
CA ASN A 71 -14.12 21.44 15.45
C ASN A 71 -15.47 22.14 15.63
N ASN A 72 -16.52 21.43 16.05
CA ASN A 72 -17.85 22.01 16.29
C ASN A 72 -17.86 22.98 17.48
N ASN A 73 -16.95 22.86 18.42
CA ASN A 73 -16.72 23.88 19.46
C ASN A 73 -16.14 25.19 18.90
N SER A 74 -15.72 25.22 17.63
CA SER A 74 -15.14 26.40 16.98
C SER A 74 -15.97 26.96 15.82
N SER A 75 -16.97 26.23 15.30
CA SER A 75 -17.83 26.67 14.20
C SER A 75 -19.09 25.82 14.14
N SER A 76 -20.25 26.48 14.11
CA SER A 76 -21.58 25.86 14.13
C SER A 76 -22.08 25.42 12.75
N ASP A 77 -21.21 24.86 11.90
CA ASP A 77 -21.67 24.23 10.65
C ASP A 77 -21.53 22.71 10.76
N GLY A 78 -22.70 22.10 10.96
CA GLY A 78 -22.86 20.71 11.30
C GLY A 78 -22.25 19.75 10.28
N ALA A 79 -21.45 18.82 10.78
CA ALA A 79 -21.19 17.57 10.09
C ALA A 79 -22.53 16.82 10.00
N SER A 80 -23.21 16.95 8.88
CA SER A 80 -24.43 16.21 8.59
C SER A 80 -24.09 14.72 8.60
N SER A 81 -24.85 13.93 9.35
CA SER A 81 -24.86 12.47 9.21
C SER A 81 -25.01 12.09 7.74
N PRO A 82 -24.45 10.96 7.28
CA PRO A 82 -24.65 10.51 5.91
C PRO A 82 -26.15 10.50 5.62
N SER A 83 -26.56 11.18 4.58
CA SER A 83 -27.96 11.18 4.15
C SER A 83 -28.26 9.77 3.61
N GLU A 84 -29.30 9.14 4.11
CA GLU A 84 -29.79 7.90 3.51
C GLU A 84 -30.41 8.21 2.15
N LEU A 85 -30.23 7.31 1.19
CA LEU A 85 -30.84 7.44 -0.13
C LEU A 85 -32.34 7.17 -0.03
N THR A 86 -33.14 8.03 -0.64
CA THR A 86 -34.60 7.88 -0.70
C THR A 86 -35.08 7.67 -2.14
N ASN A 87 -36.22 7.02 -2.30
CA ASN A 87 -36.81 6.72 -3.61
C ASN A 87 -35.86 6.00 -4.57
N VAL A 88 -35.12 5.03 -4.07
CA VAL A 88 -34.10 4.30 -4.81
C VAL A 88 -34.75 3.45 -5.90
N LYS A 89 -34.29 3.65 -7.15
CA LYS A 89 -34.64 2.81 -8.32
C LYS A 89 -33.37 2.27 -8.91
N VAL A 90 -33.25 0.95 -8.97
CA VAL A 90 -32.16 0.25 -9.64
C VAL A 90 -32.55 -0.03 -11.08
N THR A 91 -31.66 0.25 -12.01
CA THR A 91 -31.80 0.01 -13.45
C THR A 91 -30.73 -1.00 -13.90
N SER A 92 -30.78 -1.45 -15.17
CA SER A 92 -29.78 -2.36 -15.74
C SER A 92 -28.38 -1.76 -15.81
N ASP A 93 -28.28 -0.46 -15.84
CA ASP A 93 -27.07 0.34 -16.08
C ASP A 93 -26.72 1.27 -14.92
N GLY A 94 -27.45 1.21 -13.78
CA GLY A 94 -27.14 2.06 -12.65
C GLY A 94 -28.23 2.14 -11.59
N LEU A 95 -28.27 3.30 -10.93
CA LEU A 95 -29.16 3.59 -9.83
C LEU A 95 -29.57 5.06 -9.88
N SER A 96 -30.83 5.36 -9.57
CA SER A 96 -31.30 6.71 -9.32
C SER A 96 -31.99 6.80 -7.96
N ALA A 97 -31.78 7.92 -7.27
CA ALA A 97 -32.40 8.26 -5.99
C ALA A 97 -32.71 9.74 -5.95
N SER A 98 -33.46 10.20 -4.95
CA SER A 98 -33.72 11.63 -4.76
C SER A 98 -32.43 12.43 -4.56
N GLU A 99 -31.42 11.83 -3.94
CA GLU A 99 -30.16 12.46 -3.55
C GLU A 99 -29.09 12.39 -4.64
N GLY A 100 -29.30 11.56 -5.69
CA GLY A 100 -28.33 11.44 -6.77
C GLY A 100 -28.56 10.27 -7.70
N SER A 101 -27.62 10.07 -8.61
CA SER A 101 -27.67 8.93 -9.54
C SER A 101 -26.27 8.41 -9.88
N ILE A 102 -26.22 7.14 -10.24
CA ILE A 102 -25.04 6.48 -10.80
C ILE A 102 -25.47 5.84 -12.12
N THR A 103 -24.76 6.13 -13.20
CA THR A 103 -24.96 5.50 -14.50
C THR A 103 -23.65 4.87 -14.96
N ILE A 104 -23.66 3.62 -15.33
CA ILE A 104 -22.49 2.87 -15.78
C ILE A 104 -22.61 2.59 -17.26
N THR A 105 -21.69 3.10 -18.05
CA THR A 105 -21.60 2.85 -19.49
C THR A 105 -20.47 1.88 -19.78
N LYS A 106 -20.76 0.82 -20.48
CA LYS A 106 -19.78 -0.14 -20.98
C LYS A 106 -19.48 0.18 -22.43
N SER A 107 -18.21 0.29 -22.81
CA SER A 107 -17.76 0.35 -24.20
C SER A 107 -16.77 -0.75 -24.50
N THR A 108 -16.75 -1.17 -25.77
CA THR A 108 -15.79 -2.18 -26.25
C THR A 108 -15.18 -1.66 -27.54
N GLU A 109 -13.86 -1.57 -27.55
CA GLU A 109 -13.06 -1.15 -28.70
C GLU A 109 -12.18 -2.31 -29.16
N GLY A 110 -12.01 -2.48 -30.49
CA GLY A 110 -11.30 -3.60 -31.06
C GLY A 110 -12.11 -4.88 -31.18
N SER A 111 -11.45 -5.99 -31.52
CA SER A 111 -12.09 -7.29 -31.70
C SER A 111 -11.14 -8.44 -31.36
N GLY A 112 -11.70 -9.62 -31.07
CA GLY A 112 -10.94 -10.84 -30.74
C GLY A 112 -10.02 -10.61 -29.52
N ASN A 113 -8.77 -11.07 -29.62
CA ASN A 113 -7.79 -10.97 -28.53
C ASN A 113 -7.30 -9.52 -28.24
N ASN A 114 -7.63 -8.57 -29.10
CA ASN A 114 -7.28 -7.15 -28.96
C ASN A 114 -8.47 -6.30 -28.51
N ALA A 115 -9.57 -6.92 -28.09
CA ALA A 115 -10.70 -6.19 -27.58
C ALA A 115 -10.39 -5.59 -26.21
N VAL A 116 -10.63 -4.29 -26.07
CA VAL A 116 -10.55 -3.53 -24.81
C VAL A 116 -11.95 -3.22 -24.35
N VAL A 117 -12.30 -3.66 -23.15
CA VAL A 117 -13.58 -3.34 -22.51
C VAL A 117 -13.33 -2.29 -21.44
N SER A 118 -14.04 -1.17 -21.54
CA SER A 118 -14.00 -0.09 -20.55
C SER A 118 -15.37 0.14 -19.93
N PHE A 119 -15.36 0.56 -18.67
CA PHE A 119 -16.56 0.97 -17.94
C PHE A 119 -16.36 2.40 -17.46
N ALA A 120 -17.32 3.26 -17.74
CA ALA A 120 -17.37 4.62 -17.24
C ALA A 120 -18.56 4.75 -16.30
N ALA A 121 -18.32 5.21 -15.07
CA ALA A 121 -19.36 5.51 -14.11
C ALA A 121 -19.55 7.03 -14.01
N GLU A 122 -20.73 7.53 -14.38
CA GLU A 122 -21.14 8.90 -14.12
C GLU A 122 -21.90 8.94 -12.81
N ILE A 123 -21.43 9.76 -11.86
CA ILE A 123 -22.02 9.89 -10.53
C ILE A 123 -22.47 11.33 -10.35
N LYS A 124 -23.76 11.54 -10.11
CA LYS A 124 -24.35 12.84 -9.79
C LYS A 124 -24.82 12.81 -8.35
N LEU A 125 -24.37 13.78 -7.56
CA LEU A 125 -24.70 13.90 -6.14
C LEU A 125 -25.28 15.26 -5.86
N ASN A 126 -26.41 15.31 -5.15
CA ASN A 126 -27.03 16.55 -4.70
C ASN A 126 -26.39 17.06 -3.40
N ALA A 127 -25.69 16.19 -2.67
CA ALA A 127 -24.96 16.52 -1.45
C ALA A 127 -23.60 15.82 -1.43
N MET A 128 -22.55 16.57 -1.13
CA MET A 128 -21.18 16.02 -1.03
C MET A 128 -21.02 15.07 0.16
N THR A 129 -21.90 15.10 1.13
CA THR A 129 -21.92 14.18 2.29
C THR A 129 -22.18 12.73 1.91
N LEU A 130 -22.69 12.48 0.69
CA LEU A 130 -22.87 11.14 0.13
C LEU A 130 -21.55 10.52 -0.37
N LEU A 131 -20.52 11.34 -0.62
CA LEU A 131 -19.19 10.86 -0.99
C LEU A 131 -18.32 10.80 0.26
N ARG A 132 -17.91 9.59 0.63
CA ARG A 132 -17.13 9.35 1.85
C ARG A 132 -15.84 8.62 1.54
N GLY A 133 -14.76 9.02 2.22
CA GLY A 133 -13.56 8.23 2.32
C GLY A 133 -13.73 7.16 3.40
N ALA A 134 -13.31 5.94 3.13
CA ALA A 134 -13.33 4.84 4.10
C ALA A 134 -11.98 4.12 4.11
N PHE A 135 -11.66 3.51 5.24
CA PHE A 135 -10.41 2.81 5.43
C PHE A 135 -10.64 1.31 5.59
N ALA A 136 -9.68 0.52 5.16
CA ALA A 136 -9.69 -0.93 5.36
C ALA A 136 -9.78 -1.25 6.86
N ASN A 137 -10.74 -2.11 7.24
CA ASN A 137 -11.00 -2.51 8.62
C ASN A 137 -11.25 -1.34 9.60
N ASN A 138 -11.70 -0.19 9.13
CA ASN A 138 -11.85 1.05 9.90
C ASN A 138 -10.56 1.48 10.63
N LYS A 139 -9.39 1.20 10.03
CA LYS A 139 -8.09 1.52 10.61
C LYS A 139 -7.25 2.35 9.65
N PHE A 140 -6.53 3.32 10.20
CA PHE A 140 -5.52 4.06 9.47
C PHE A 140 -4.13 3.61 9.91
N GLY A 141 -3.27 3.30 8.96
CA GLY A 141 -1.90 2.85 9.23
C GLY A 141 -1.25 2.24 8.00
N GLN A 142 -0.06 1.68 8.18
CA GLN A 142 0.69 1.02 7.11
C GLN A 142 0.22 -0.42 6.89
N ASN A 143 0.22 -0.85 5.62
CA ASN A 143 -0.06 -2.24 5.20
C ASN A 143 -1.42 -2.80 5.65
N ILE A 144 -2.40 -1.94 5.94
CA ILE A 144 -3.77 -2.35 6.22
C ILE A 144 -4.51 -2.39 4.89
N ILE A 145 -4.95 -3.57 4.48
CA ILE A 145 -5.59 -3.79 3.19
C ILE A 145 -6.94 -4.49 3.35
N ASP A 146 -7.87 -4.14 2.49
CA ASP A 146 -9.15 -4.83 2.30
C ASP A 146 -9.64 -4.57 0.88
N THR A 147 -10.62 -5.33 0.42
CA THR A 147 -11.21 -5.10 -0.90
C THR A 147 -12.18 -3.92 -0.88
N PRO A 148 -12.29 -3.12 -1.97
CA PRO A 148 -13.28 -2.05 -2.05
C PRO A 148 -14.71 -2.52 -1.78
N SER A 149 -15.06 -3.74 -2.20
CA SER A 149 -16.37 -4.35 -1.96
C SER A 149 -16.64 -4.60 -0.48
N ASN A 150 -15.66 -5.10 0.28
CA ASN A 150 -15.80 -5.30 1.72
C ASN A 150 -15.92 -3.97 2.45
N ILE A 151 -15.08 -2.99 2.09
CA ILE A 151 -15.13 -1.65 2.67
C ILE A 151 -16.51 -1.01 2.40
N ALA A 152 -17.00 -1.10 1.16
CA ALA A 152 -18.34 -0.61 0.81
C ALA A 152 -19.44 -1.26 1.65
N ALA A 153 -19.40 -2.59 1.80
CA ALA A 153 -20.38 -3.33 2.59
C ALA A 153 -20.37 -2.92 4.07
N GLN A 154 -19.20 -2.68 4.67
CA GLN A 154 -19.05 -2.23 6.06
C GLN A 154 -19.65 -0.83 6.30
N HIS A 155 -19.71 0.00 5.25
CA HIS A 155 -20.19 1.37 5.31
C HIS A 155 -21.53 1.60 4.58
N ASN A 156 -22.27 0.53 4.25
CA ASN A 156 -23.50 0.60 3.46
C ASN A 156 -23.34 1.36 2.13
N GLY A 157 -22.13 1.29 1.55
CA GLY A 157 -21.81 1.93 0.28
C GLY A 157 -22.39 1.14 -0.90
N ILE A 158 -23.05 1.83 -1.80
CA ILE A 158 -23.62 1.24 -3.01
C ILE A 158 -22.64 1.21 -4.19
N TRP A 159 -21.59 1.99 -4.09
CA TRP A 159 -20.50 2.07 -5.07
C TRP A 159 -19.19 2.39 -4.37
N ALA A 160 -18.10 1.81 -4.84
CA ALA A 160 -16.79 2.08 -4.29
C ALA A 160 -15.70 2.01 -5.37
N ILE A 161 -14.67 2.79 -5.17
CA ILE A 161 -13.43 2.78 -5.94
C ILE A 161 -12.26 2.86 -4.98
N ASN A 162 -11.16 2.20 -5.29
CA ASN A 162 -9.94 2.32 -4.50
C ASN A 162 -9.35 3.73 -4.62
N GLY A 163 -8.79 4.21 -3.50
CA GLY A 163 -8.14 5.51 -3.40
C GLY A 163 -6.63 5.44 -3.70
N ASP A 164 -5.89 6.31 -3.04
CA ASP A 164 -4.45 6.45 -3.17
C ASP A 164 -3.65 5.44 -2.32
N TYR A 165 -2.32 5.46 -2.50
CA TYR A 165 -1.36 4.60 -1.80
C TYR A 165 -0.88 5.19 -0.46
N TYR A 166 -1.75 5.82 0.32
CA TYR A 166 -1.37 6.46 1.59
C TYR A 166 -0.69 5.49 2.58
N GLY A 167 -1.07 4.22 2.56
CA GLY A 167 -0.58 3.18 3.48
C GLY A 167 0.84 2.68 3.19
N PHE A 168 1.47 3.12 2.09
CA PHE A 168 2.86 2.78 1.73
C PHE A 168 3.83 3.94 1.97
N ARG A 169 3.34 5.07 2.46
CA ARG A 169 4.12 6.29 2.71
C ARG A 169 4.04 6.69 4.15
N ASP A 170 5.12 7.27 4.67
CA ASP A 170 5.23 7.79 6.03
C ASP A 170 5.05 9.30 6.06
N THR A 171 5.20 9.97 4.93
CA THR A 171 5.13 11.43 4.78
C THR A 171 3.94 11.85 3.94
N GLY A 172 3.68 13.14 3.93
CA GLY A 172 2.59 13.77 3.20
C GLY A 172 1.32 13.94 4.04
N ILE A 173 0.38 14.65 3.47
CA ILE A 173 -0.90 14.98 4.12
C ILE A 173 -1.96 13.95 3.69
N VAL A 174 -2.70 13.41 4.65
CA VAL A 174 -3.86 12.56 4.41
C VAL A 174 -5.07 13.15 5.12
N ILE A 175 -6.02 13.64 4.34
CA ILE A 175 -7.30 14.17 4.84
C ILE A 175 -8.43 13.31 4.26
N ARG A 176 -9.34 12.85 5.12
CA ARG A 176 -10.56 12.15 4.72
C ARG A 176 -11.74 12.67 5.55
N ASN A 177 -12.86 12.86 4.90
CA ASN A 177 -14.11 13.34 5.54
C ASN A 177 -13.91 14.62 6.36
N GLY A 178 -13.00 15.53 5.91
CA GLY A 178 -12.66 16.77 6.62
C GLY A 178 -11.73 16.59 7.83
N VAL A 179 -11.23 15.39 8.09
CA VAL A 179 -10.35 15.08 9.21
C VAL A 179 -8.95 14.76 8.71
N ALA A 180 -7.92 15.34 9.35
CA ALA A 180 -6.52 15.05 9.08
C ALA A 180 -6.10 13.78 9.84
N TYR A 181 -5.58 12.80 9.10
CA TYR A 181 -5.05 11.54 9.63
C TYR A 181 -3.52 11.55 9.70
N ARG A 182 -2.91 12.25 8.79
CA ARG A 182 -1.46 12.50 8.76
C ARG A 182 -1.21 13.89 8.22
N ASP A 183 -0.34 14.62 8.89
CA ASP A 183 0.13 15.94 8.50
C ASP A 183 1.64 16.00 8.77
N SER A 184 2.39 15.18 8.03
CA SER A 184 3.84 15.17 8.08
C SER A 184 4.39 15.78 6.79
N GLY A 185 5.27 16.78 6.94
CA GLY A 185 5.95 17.40 5.81
C GLY A 185 6.65 16.37 4.92
N ALA A 186 6.82 16.70 3.64
CA ALA A 186 7.58 15.89 2.70
C ALA A 186 9.10 16.04 2.94
#